data_6cc2f02f1314d387dd69199a73cc4ab8
#
_entry.id   6cc2f02f1314d387dd69199a73cc4ab8
#
_cell.length_a   1.000
_cell.length_b   1.000
_cell.length_c   1.000
_cell.angle_alpha   90.00
_cell.angle_beta   90.00
_cell.angle_gamma   90.00
#
_symmetry.space_group_name_H-M   'P 1'
#
loop_
_entity.id
_entity.type
_entity.pdbx_description
1 polymer ?
#
loop_
_entity_poly.entity_id
_entity_poly.type
_entity_poly.pdbx_seq_one_letter_code
_entity_poly.pdbx_strand_id
1 'polypeptide(L)'
;MSGGSGWGGRGAGQGPAGARGGGSGGVFLPLALSWAAGAVVRLAVGYLVAHGLVRLLGTEARLDDFAWRLGLLHVPAVLATALTVLAAVRVLPEERRGSRALYLSAALAVPLVALCYGYATAWQVAGIEGAVMPVVAAATGAAVGLGVDRLLEEGEPDALAGSLTVK
;
A
#
# COMPACT_ATOMS: atom_id res chain seq x y z
N MET A 1 -35.94 32.71 -60.04
CA MET A 1 -35.48 34.08 -59.74
C MET A 1 -34.93 34.03 -58.30
N SER A 2 -33.65 34.40 -58.22
CA SER A 2 -32.97 34.99 -57.05
C SER A 2 -32.87 34.08 -55.80
N GLY A 3 -31.73 33.52 -55.32
CA GLY A 3 -30.40 34.14 -55.25
C GLY A 3 -30.18 34.50 -53.80
N GLY A 4 -29.36 33.74 -53.05
CA GLY A 4 -29.03 34.03 -51.68
C GLY A 4 -27.97 33.11 -51.13
N SER A 5 -26.76 33.27 -51.64
CA SER A 5 -25.53 32.71 -51.08
C SER A 5 -25.15 33.46 -49.80
N GLY A 6 -25.10 32.76 -48.65
CA GLY A 6 -24.58 33.28 -47.41
C GLY A 6 -23.38 32.45 -46.95
N TRP A 7 -22.22 32.85 -47.39
CA TRP A 7 -20.91 32.44 -46.85
C TRP A 7 -20.64 33.32 -45.62
N GLY A 8 -20.34 32.70 -44.50
CA GLY A 8 -19.88 33.49 -43.38
C GLY A 8 -19.50 32.64 -42.16
N GLY A 9 -18.24 32.56 -41.85
CA GLY A 9 -17.79 32.34 -40.49
C GLY A 9 -16.98 31.08 -40.20
N ARG A 10 -15.79 31.01 -40.75
CA ARG A 10 -14.70 30.24 -40.14
C ARG A 10 -14.30 30.95 -38.83
N GLY A 11 -14.87 30.53 -37.73
CA GLY A 11 -14.34 30.82 -36.41
C GLY A 11 -13.28 29.80 -36.05
N ALA A 12 -12.04 30.06 -36.45
CA ALA A 12 -10.88 29.36 -35.96
C ALA A 12 -10.64 29.80 -34.51
N GLY A 13 -11.37 29.21 -33.59
CA GLY A 13 -11.06 29.28 -32.19
C GLY A 13 -9.83 28.39 -31.93
N GLN A 14 -8.65 28.93 -32.16
CA GLN A 14 -7.41 28.43 -31.59
C GLN A 14 -7.52 28.67 -30.05
N GLY A 15 -8.11 27.72 -29.32
CA GLY A 15 -7.94 27.64 -27.92
C GLY A 15 -6.45 27.46 -27.61
N PRO A 16 -5.91 28.21 -26.63
CA PRO A 16 -4.53 28.06 -26.26
C PRO A 16 -4.28 26.59 -25.92
N ALA A 17 -3.32 26.00 -26.61
CA ALA A 17 -2.80 24.68 -26.32
C ALA A 17 -2.28 24.73 -24.89
N GLY A 18 -3.16 24.37 -23.94
CA GLY A 18 -2.80 24.16 -22.56
C GLY A 18 -1.67 23.16 -22.55
N ALA A 19 -0.48 23.65 -22.33
CA ALA A 19 0.70 22.86 -22.12
C ALA A 19 0.38 21.80 -21.05
N ARG A 20 0.07 20.60 -21.50
CA ARG A 20 0.09 19.42 -20.65
C ARG A 20 1.55 19.15 -20.30
N GLY A 21 2.09 19.99 -19.43
CA GLY A 21 3.29 19.73 -18.68
C GLY A 21 2.99 18.58 -17.70
N GLY A 22 2.83 17.38 -18.23
CA GLY A 22 2.86 16.16 -17.47
C GLY A 22 4.28 15.92 -16.97
N GLY A 23 4.78 16.82 -16.11
CA GLY A 23 6.06 16.64 -15.47
C GLY A 23 6.03 15.35 -14.67
N SER A 24 7.00 14.47 -14.90
CA SER A 24 7.24 13.23 -14.14
C SER A 24 7.29 13.44 -12.62
N GLY A 25 7.49 14.66 -12.14
CA GLY A 25 7.38 15.06 -10.74
C GLY A 25 5.98 14.91 -10.14
N GLY A 26 4.91 14.99 -10.97
CA GLY A 26 3.54 14.90 -10.47
C GLY A 26 3.12 13.52 -9.94
N VAL A 27 3.80 12.43 -10.35
CA VAL A 27 3.51 11.05 -9.89
C VAL A 27 4.40 10.64 -8.73
N PHE A 28 5.63 11.15 -8.72
CA PHE A 28 6.67 10.68 -7.80
C PHE A 28 6.40 11.09 -6.34
N LEU A 29 5.94 12.30 -6.12
CA LEU A 29 5.71 12.81 -4.77
C LEU A 29 4.65 12.02 -3.98
N PRO A 30 3.44 11.78 -4.50
CA PRO A 30 2.44 10.96 -3.80
C PRO A 30 2.90 9.53 -3.55
N LEU A 31 3.65 8.94 -4.49
CA LEU A 31 4.18 7.61 -4.35
C LEU A 31 5.27 7.55 -3.26
N ALA A 32 6.16 8.55 -3.22
CA ALA A 32 7.18 8.68 -2.18
C ALA A 32 6.56 8.86 -0.78
N LEU A 33 5.51 9.65 -0.66
CA LEU A 33 4.77 9.83 0.60
C LEU A 33 4.09 8.53 1.05
N SER A 34 3.49 7.79 0.11
CA SER A 34 2.91 6.48 0.37
C SER A 34 3.96 5.48 0.89
N TRP A 35 5.13 5.42 0.27
CA TRP A 35 6.23 4.57 0.72
C TRP A 35 6.79 5.02 2.07
N ALA A 36 6.91 6.33 2.31
CA ALA A 36 7.35 6.87 3.59
C ALA A 36 6.38 6.47 4.71
N ALA A 37 5.07 6.61 4.49
CA ALA A 37 4.05 6.19 5.44
C ALA A 37 4.14 4.69 5.75
N GLY A 38 4.23 3.84 4.72
CA GLY A 38 4.43 2.41 4.89
C GLY A 38 5.71 2.07 5.65
N ALA A 39 6.82 2.74 5.33
CA ALA A 39 8.10 2.54 6.02
C ALA A 39 8.04 2.94 7.50
N VAL A 40 7.42 4.07 7.83
CA VAL A 40 7.23 4.50 9.23
C VAL A 40 6.43 3.48 10.01
N VAL A 41 5.30 3.01 9.47
CA VAL A 41 4.49 1.97 10.12
C VAL A 41 5.29 0.68 10.29
N ARG A 42 6.03 0.26 9.27
CA ARG A 42 6.89 -0.94 9.32
C ARG A 42 7.94 -0.85 10.41
N LEU A 43 8.63 0.29 10.52
CA LEU A 43 9.65 0.52 11.54
C LEU A 43 9.03 0.59 12.94
N ALA A 44 7.91 1.28 13.10
CA ALA A 44 7.21 1.39 14.39
C ALA A 44 6.74 0.03 14.90
N VAL A 45 6.07 -0.76 14.04
CA VAL A 45 5.60 -2.10 14.42
C VAL A 45 6.78 -3.03 14.67
N GLY A 46 7.82 -2.98 13.83
CA GLY A 46 9.04 -3.76 14.03
C GLY A 46 9.72 -3.46 15.36
N TYR A 47 9.81 -2.19 15.71
CA TYR A 47 10.35 -1.75 17.01
C TYR A 47 9.51 -2.28 18.18
N LEU A 48 8.19 -2.15 18.12
CA LEU A 48 7.28 -2.64 19.15
C LEU A 48 7.35 -4.16 19.32
N VAL A 49 7.44 -4.89 18.22
CA VAL A 49 7.60 -6.36 18.25
C VAL A 49 8.94 -6.75 18.88
N ALA A 50 10.03 -6.15 18.43
CA ALA A 50 11.37 -6.49 18.91
C ALA A 50 11.55 -6.14 20.41
N HIS A 51 11.14 -4.95 20.82
CA HIS A 51 11.35 -4.46 22.19
C HIS A 51 10.22 -4.83 23.15
N GLY A 52 8.99 -4.99 22.63
CA GLY A 52 7.86 -5.42 23.45
C GLY A 52 7.76 -6.95 23.50
N LEU A 53 7.38 -7.55 22.39
CA LEU A 53 6.98 -8.96 22.37
C LEU A 53 8.19 -9.89 22.52
N VAL A 54 9.20 -9.74 21.68
CA VAL A 54 10.35 -10.66 21.66
C VAL A 54 11.20 -10.51 22.91
N ARG A 55 11.47 -9.28 23.35
CA ARG A 55 12.30 -9.05 24.53
C ARG A 55 11.63 -9.51 25.83
N LEU A 56 10.30 -9.40 25.93
CA LEU A 56 9.56 -9.77 27.14
C LEU A 56 9.19 -11.25 27.18
N LEU A 57 8.90 -11.87 26.04
CA LEU A 57 8.35 -13.22 25.95
C LEU A 57 9.29 -14.23 25.30
N GLY A 58 10.32 -13.78 24.56
CA GLY A 58 11.26 -14.63 23.85
C GLY A 58 12.32 -15.19 24.80
N THR A 59 12.09 -16.40 25.34
CA THR A 59 13.12 -17.20 26.02
C THR A 59 13.67 -18.25 25.05
N GLU A 60 14.91 -18.72 25.25
CA GLU A 60 15.52 -19.77 24.41
C GLU A 60 14.60 -20.98 24.26
N ALA A 61 14.06 -21.50 25.37
CA ALA A 61 13.16 -22.65 25.36
C ALA A 61 11.85 -22.40 24.55
N ARG A 62 11.37 -21.18 24.49
CA ARG A 62 10.19 -20.85 23.68
C ARG A 62 10.53 -20.65 22.20
N LEU A 63 11.71 -20.17 21.91
CA LEU A 63 12.17 -19.99 20.53
C LEU A 63 12.56 -21.32 19.87
N ASP A 64 12.82 -22.36 20.65
CA ASP A 64 13.01 -23.73 20.13
C ASP A 64 11.70 -24.39 19.71
N ASP A 65 10.57 -23.99 20.29
CA ASP A 65 9.23 -24.48 19.93
C ASP A 65 8.70 -23.73 18.70
N PHE A 66 8.32 -24.49 17.67
CA PHE A 66 7.75 -23.94 16.43
C PHE A 66 6.48 -23.11 16.65
N ALA A 67 5.58 -23.55 17.54
CA ALA A 67 4.34 -22.83 17.80
C ALA A 67 4.61 -21.45 18.44
N TRP A 68 5.59 -21.36 19.33
CA TRP A 68 6.02 -20.09 19.92
C TRP A 68 6.70 -19.19 18.89
N ARG A 69 7.56 -19.74 18.02
CA ARG A 69 8.16 -18.96 16.91
C ARG A 69 7.09 -18.42 15.96
N LEU A 70 6.12 -19.26 15.62
CA LEU A 70 5.02 -18.83 14.77
C LEU A 70 4.26 -17.64 15.39
N GLY A 71 3.89 -17.73 16.67
CA GLY A 71 3.17 -16.68 17.39
C GLY A 71 3.98 -15.41 17.62
N LEU A 72 5.26 -15.55 17.99
CA LEU A 72 6.10 -14.41 18.39
C LEU A 72 6.77 -13.70 17.20
N LEU A 73 7.05 -14.41 16.11
CA LEU A 73 7.78 -13.85 14.96
C LEU A 73 6.90 -13.72 13.73
N HIS A 74 6.21 -14.78 13.34
CA HIS A 74 5.52 -14.82 12.04
C HIS A 74 4.15 -14.11 12.07
N VAL A 75 3.36 -14.30 13.11
CA VAL A 75 2.08 -13.58 13.25
C VAL A 75 2.28 -12.06 13.31
N PRO A 76 3.18 -11.52 14.13
CA PRO A 76 3.47 -10.09 14.11
C PRO A 76 4.03 -9.60 12.78
N ALA A 77 4.81 -10.43 12.05
CA ALA A 77 5.32 -10.09 10.72
C ALA A 77 4.19 -9.95 9.68
N VAL A 78 3.18 -10.83 9.72
CA VAL A 78 1.96 -10.73 8.90
C VAL A 78 1.22 -9.43 9.20
N LEU A 79 0.97 -9.15 10.48
CA LEU A 79 0.28 -7.93 10.92
C LEU A 79 1.05 -6.67 10.54
N ALA A 80 2.37 -6.66 10.75
CA ALA A 80 3.22 -5.55 10.34
C ALA A 80 3.14 -5.29 8.84
N THR A 81 3.13 -6.35 8.02
CA THR A 81 3.00 -6.22 6.57
C THR A 81 1.63 -5.72 6.18
N ALA A 82 0.55 -6.24 6.77
CA ALA A 82 -0.82 -5.80 6.50
C ALA A 82 -1.01 -4.31 6.83
N LEU A 83 -0.53 -3.87 8.00
CA LEU A 83 -0.58 -2.46 8.41
C LEU A 83 0.27 -1.56 7.51
N THR A 84 1.45 -2.03 7.09
CA THR A 84 2.33 -1.32 6.16
C THR A 84 1.64 -1.08 4.81
N VAL A 85 1.02 -2.12 4.25
CA VAL A 85 0.27 -2.04 2.99
C VAL A 85 -0.91 -1.09 3.13
N LEU A 86 -1.71 -1.25 4.18
CA LEU A 86 -2.88 -0.41 4.43
C LEU A 86 -2.49 1.07 4.58
N ALA A 87 -1.45 1.38 5.36
CA ALA A 87 -0.96 2.74 5.52
C ALA A 87 -0.47 3.35 4.20
N ALA A 88 0.28 2.57 3.40
CA ALA A 88 0.79 3.02 2.12
C ALA A 88 -0.33 3.34 1.12
N VAL A 89 -1.35 2.49 1.05
CA VAL A 89 -2.48 2.66 0.13
C VAL A 89 -3.38 3.82 0.55
N ARG A 90 -3.60 4.01 1.86
CA ARG A 90 -4.44 5.10 2.38
C ARG A 90 -3.87 6.50 2.11
N VAL A 91 -2.57 6.65 2.04
CA VAL A 91 -1.90 7.92 1.70
C VAL A 91 -1.95 8.21 0.20
N LEU A 92 -2.20 7.20 -0.65
CA LEU A 92 -2.28 7.40 -2.09
C LEU A 92 -3.57 8.18 -2.45
N PRO A 93 -3.48 9.31 -3.20
CA PRO A 93 -4.65 10.08 -3.63
C PRO A 93 -5.62 9.23 -4.45
N GLU A 94 -6.92 9.42 -4.24
CA GLU A 94 -8.00 8.65 -4.89
C GLU A 94 -7.93 8.69 -6.42
N GLU A 95 -7.60 9.85 -6.99
CA GLU A 95 -7.43 10.04 -8.43
C GLU A 95 -6.41 9.06 -9.06
N ARG A 96 -5.49 8.54 -8.25
CA ARG A 96 -4.40 7.65 -8.69
C ARG A 96 -4.61 6.19 -8.33
N ARG A 97 -5.56 5.88 -7.47
CA ARG A 97 -5.95 4.52 -7.12
C ARG A 97 -6.52 3.74 -8.31
N GLY A 98 -7.08 4.44 -9.31
CA GLY A 98 -7.55 3.84 -10.57
C GLY A 98 -6.46 3.16 -11.40
N SER A 99 -5.18 3.51 -11.22
CA SER A 99 -4.07 2.85 -11.89
C SER A 99 -3.58 1.65 -11.06
N ARG A 100 -3.89 0.43 -11.51
CA ARG A 100 -3.46 -0.81 -10.83
C ARG A 100 -1.96 -0.87 -10.58
N ALA A 101 -1.14 -0.38 -11.52
CA ALA A 101 0.31 -0.40 -11.40
C ALA A 101 0.79 0.52 -10.28
N LEU A 102 0.25 1.74 -10.17
CA LEU A 102 0.60 2.67 -9.09
C LEU A 102 0.11 2.17 -7.74
N TYR A 103 -1.10 1.64 -7.68
CA TYR A 103 -1.67 1.06 -6.46
C TYR A 103 -0.83 -0.11 -5.94
N LEU A 104 -0.48 -1.07 -6.81
CA LEU A 104 0.35 -2.21 -6.42
C LEU A 104 1.78 -1.79 -6.07
N SER A 105 2.36 -0.81 -6.77
CA SER A 105 3.69 -0.30 -6.41
C SER A 105 3.69 0.42 -5.07
N ALA A 106 2.64 1.18 -4.74
CA ALA A 106 2.48 1.80 -3.44
C ALA A 106 2.36 0.76 -2.33
N ALA A 107 1.53 -0.28 -2.56
CA ALA A 107 1.26 -1.33 -1.59
C ALA A 107 2.46 -2.24 -1.32
N LEU A 108 3.18 -2.66 -2.36
CA LEU A 108 4.15 -3.76 -2.28
C LEU A 108 5.61 -3.31 -2.17
N ALA A 109 5.95 -2.06 -2.52
CA ALA A 109 7.36 -1.64 -2.53
C ALA A 109 8.02 -1.78 -1.16
N VAL A 110 7.40 -1.29 -0.10
CA VAL A 110 7.97 -1.35 1.26
C VAL A 110 8.08 -2.79 1.78
N PRO A 111 7.05 -3.65 1.68
CA PRO A 111 7.18 -5.07 2.02
C PRO A 111 8.27 -5.79 1.24
N LEU A 112 8.39 -5.53 -0.07
CA LEU A 112 9.42 -6.16 -0.91
C LEU A 112 10.83 -5.70 -0.52
N VAL A 113 11.04 -4.41 -0.30
CA VAL A 113 12.32 -3.88 0.16
C VAL A 113 12.69 -4.47 1.53
N ALA A 114 11.74 -4.55 2.46
CA ALA A 114 11.96 -5.16 3.77
C ALA A 114 12.30 -6.65 3.66
N LEU A 115 11.64 -7.39 2.76
CA LEU A 115 11.93 -8.78 2.49
C LEU A 115 13.34 -8.96 1.90
N CYS A 116 13.70 -8.18 0.89
CA CYS A 116 15.04 -8.20 0.28
C CYS A 116 16.13 -7.88 1.30
N TYR A 117 15.90 -6.86 2.15
CA TYR A 117 16.82 -6.50 3.21
C TYR A 117 16.98 -7.62 4.24
N GLY A 118 15.88 -8.25 4.65
CA GLY A 118 15.89 -9.40 5.55
C GLY A 118 16.72 -10.56 5.00
N TYR A 119 16.55 -10.87 3.73
CA TYR A 119 17.38 -11.90 3.08
C TYR A 119 18.86 -11.51 2.97
N ALA A 120 19.15 -10.27 2.60
CA ALA A 120 20.52 -9.80 2.47
C ALA A 120 21.31 -9.90 3.80
N THR A 121 20.60 -9.70 4.93
CA THR A 121 21.23 -9.69 6.26
C THR A 121 21.21 -11.03 6.97
N ALA A 122 20.26 -11.91 6.69
CA ALA A 122 20.04 -13.14 7.45
C ALA A 122 20.23 -14.43 6.64
N TRP A 123 20.56 -14.35 5.35
CA TRP A 123 20.67 -15.50 4.44
C TRP A 123 21.55 -16.64 4.95
N GLN A 124 22.66 -16.32 5.64
CA GLN A 124 23.62 -17.31 6.07
C GLN A 124 23.19 -18.12 7.32
N VAL A 125 22.22 -17.62 8.07
CA VAL A 125 21.80 -18.17 9.37
C VAL A 125 20.42 -18.82 9.29
N ALA A 126 19.65 -18.47 8.27
CA ALA A 126 18.26 -18.88 8.12
C ALA A 126 18.18 -20.24 7.40
N GLY A 127 17.86 -21.31 8.11
CA GLY A 127 17.47 -22.57 7.46
C GLY A 127 16.25 -22.41 6.54
N ILE A 128 15.66 -23.51 6.07
CA ILE A 128 14.50 -23.52 5.17
C ILE A 128 13.34 -22.67 5.72
N GLU A 129 13.10 -22.72 7.03
CA GLU A 129 12.06 -21.90 7.69
C GLU A 129 12.32 -20.40 7.49
N GLY A 130 13.55 -19.95 7.72
CA GLY A 130 13.94 -18.57 7.53
C GLY A 130 13.91 -18.10 6.07
N ALA A 131 13.96 -19.04 5.11
CA ALA A 131 13.81 -18.71 3.69
C ALA A 131 12.34 -18.62 3.27
N VAL A 132 11.47 -19.49 3.75
CA VAL A 132 10.07 -19.60 3.30
C VAL A 132 9.12 -18.71 4.10
N MET A 133 9.24 -18.70 5.42
CA MET A 133 8.27 -18.01 6.28
C MET A 133 8.17 -16.50 6.09
N PRO A 134 9.27 -15.75 5.82
CA PRO A 134 9.15 -14.33 5.51
C PRO A 134 8.36 -14.05 4.23
N VAL A 135 8.47 -14.90 3.20
CA VAL A 135 7.68 -14.77 1.96
C VAL A 135 6.21 -15.03 2.23
N VAL A 136 5.91 -16.10 2.96
CA VAL A 136 4.53 -16.45 3.35
C VAL A 136 3.92 -15.33 4.18
N ALA A 137 4.64 -14.82 5.18
CA ALA A 137 4.17 -13.71 6.03
C ALA A 137 3.95 -12.43 5.21
N ALA A 138 4.86 -12.10 4.27
CA ALA A 138 4.72 -10.93 3.42
C ALA A 138 3.53 -11.07 2.46
N ALA A 139 3.37 -12.23 1.81
CA ALA A 139 2.26 -12.49 0.89
C ALA A 139 0.89 -12.47 1.60
N THR A 140 0.80 -13.16 2.75
CA THR A 140 -0.42 -13.18 3.57
C THR A 140 -0.76 -11.81 4.11
N GLY A 141 0.22 -11.09 4.66
CA GLY A 141 0.03 -9.75 5.18
C GLY A 141 -0.39 -8.76 4.09
N ALA A 142 0.22 -8.83 2.89
CA ALA A 142 -0.17 -8.00 1.76
C ALA A 142 -1.62 -8.31 1.30
N ALA A 143 -1.98 -9.60 1.20
CA ALA A 143 -3.34 -10.00 0.82
C ALA A 143 -4.38 -9.50 1.84
N VAL A 144 -4.09 -9.62 3.14
CA VAL A 144 -4.95 -9.11 4.22
C VAL A 144 -5.06 -7.59 4.15
N GLY A 145 -3.94 -6.87 4.01
CA GLY A 145 -3.93 -5.40 3.92
C GLY A 145 -4.75 -4.88 2.73
N LEU A 146 -4.57 -5.48 1.55
CA LEU A 146 -5.34 -5.14 0.35
C LEU A 146 -6.83 -5.52 0.48
N GLY A 147 -7.11 -6.65 1.12
CA GLY A 147 -8.49 -7.10 1.37
C GLY A 147 -9.24 -6.15 2.30
N VAL A 148 -8.60 -5.75 3.40
CA VAL A 148 -9.17 -4.77 4.35
C VAL A 148 -9.40 -3.43 3.68
N ASP A 149 -8.47 -2.94 2.84
CA ASP A 149 -8.64 -1.68 2.12
C ASP A 149 -9.89 -1.71 1.23
N ARG A 150 -10.10 -2.79 0.47
CA ARG A 150 -11.30 -2.96 -0.36
C ARG A 150 -12.59 -3.01 0.45
N LEU A 151 -12.61 -3.75 1.56
CA LEU A 151 -13.79 -3.82 2.42
C LEU A 151 -14.16 -2.46 3.01
N LEU A 152 -13.17 -1.64 3.34
CA LEU A 152 -13.40 -0.30 3.85
C LEU A 152 -13.90 0.66 2.75
N GLU A 153 -13.50 0.48 1.50
CA GLU A 153 -14.03 1.25 0.35
C GLU A 153 -15.49 0.89 0.06
N GLU A 154 -15.85 -0.38 0.16
CA GLU A 154 -17.23 -0.85 -0.07
C GLU A 154 -18.21 -0.43 1.03
N GLY A 155 -17.74 -0.24 2.27
CA GLY A 155 -18.58 0.13 3.42
C GLY A 155 -18.96 1.62 3.50
N GLU A 156 -18.30 2.49 2.74
CA GLU A 156 -18.49 3.95 2.85
C GLU A 156 -19.78 4.50 2.17
N PRO A 157 -20.27 3.99 1.03
CA PRO A 157 -21.45 4.51 0.36
C PRO A 157 -22.75 4.29 1.13
N ASP A 158 -22.91 3.22 1.89
CA ASP A 158 -24.14 2.88 2.60
C ASP A 158 -24.38 3.74 3.86
N ALA A 159 -23.33 4.20 4.50
CA ALA A 159 -23.42 5.04 5.69
C ALA A 159 -23.98 6.45 5.38
N LEU A 160 -23.66 6.99 4.20
CA LEU A 160 -24.15 8.31 3.78
C LEU A 160 -25.58 8.27 3.24
N ALA A 161 -25.99 7.18 2.59
CA ALA A 161 -27.35 7.00 2.08
C ALA A 161 -28.38 6.87 3.22
N GLY A 162 -28.02 6.22 4.31
CA GLY A 162 -28.88 6.04 5.49
C GLY A 162 -29.15 7.33 6.27
N SER A 163 -28.23 8.32 6.22
CA SER A 163 -28.38 9.58 6.97
C SER A 163 -29.32 10.59 6.30
N LEU A 164 -29.64 10.44 5.02
CA LEU A 164 -30.50 11.35 4.27
C LEU A 164 -31.97 10.93 4.25
N THR A 165 -32.34 9.79 4.77
CA THR A 165 -33.71 9.26 4.79
C THR A 165 -34.46 9.50 6.11
N VAL A 166 -33.84 10.13 7.10
CA VAL A 166 -34.54 10.51 8.36
C VAL A 166 -34.97 11.98 8.27
N LYS A 167 -36.16 12.18 7.66
CA LYS A 167 -36.92 13.44 7.77
C LYS A 167 -38.40 13.14 7.88
#